data_e6bf0874e8c185a86db960ac6da84495
#
_entry.id   e6bf0874e8c185a86db960ac6da84495
#
_cell.length_a   1.000
_cell.length_b   1.000
_cell.length_c   1.000
_cell.angle_alpha   90.00
_cell.angle_beta   90.00
_cell.angle_gamma   90.00
#
_symmetry.space_group_name_H-M   'P 1'
#
loop_
_entity.id
_entity.type
_entity.pdbx_description
1 polymer ?
#
loop_
_entity_poly.entity_id
_entity_poly.type
_entity_poly.pdbx_seq_one_letter_code
_entity_poly.pdbx_strand_id
1 'polypeptide(L)'
;MYESFFNLKEAPFNVTPDPRFVYFSQQHREALSTLIYGVESRRGFIQITGEIGTGKTTLCRALLQRMSDRVHSALVFNPKLSEFELLQTIVEDFGIKPSGKKRKDYFDSLNRFLLEQLEEGYNAIVIIDEAQLLSPKALEQIRLLSNLETSTQKLLQIILVGQPELKDLLNRKDLVQLYQRITIRYHLTVLSREEVDEYIRHRLQVAGGQNDFFTPEAIDRIHQISGGVPRLINVLADRSLMAAFTQSSRLIDTGMVDYAYGDLQGVRA
;
A
#
# COMPACT_ATOMS: atom_id res chain seq x y z
N MET A 1 27.61 5.34 -6.16
CA MET A 1 28.87 5.67 -5.46
C MET A 1 29.24 4.61 -4.41
N TYR A 2 28.41 4.42 -3.36
CA TYR A 2 28.70 3.45 -2.31
C TYR A 2 28.47 1.98 -2.74
N GLU A 3 27.71 1.75 -3.81
CA GLU A 3 27.36 0.39 -4.27
C GLU A 3 28.60 -0.43 -4.59
N SER A 4 29.53 0.13 -5.35
CA SER A 4 30.80 -0.57 -5.68
C SER A 4 31.69 -0.79 -4.46
N PHE A 5 31.67 0.12 -3.48
CA PHE A 5 32.42 -0.03 -2.22
C PHE A 5 31.91 -1.19 -1.39
N PHE A 6 30.60 -1.39 -1.30
CA PHE A 6 29.97 -2.50 -0.60
C PHE A 6 29.74 -3.75 -1.45
N ASN A 7 30.23 -3.78 -2.70
CA ASN A 7 30.01 -4.85 -3.68
C ASN A 7 28.52 -5.12 -3.95
N LEU A 8 27.72 -4.05 -3.96
CA LEU A 8 26.31 -4.10 -4.32
C LEU A 8 26.14 -3.89 -5.83
N LYS A 9 25.17 -4.55 -6.43
CA LYS A 9 24.81 -4.40 -7.85
C LYS A 9 23.97 -3.17 -8.09
N GLU A 10 23.21 -2.74 -7.11
CA GLU A 10 22.27 -1.60 -7.16
C GLU A 10 22.02 -1.06 -5.75
N ALA A 11 21.43 0.14 -5.66
CA ALA A 11 21.10 0.76 -4.37
C ALA A 11 19.98 -0.03 -3.66
N PRO A 12 20.23 -0.55 -2.43
CA PRO A 12 19.28 -1.44 -1.74
C PRO A 12 18.07 -0.71 -1.17
N PHE A 13 18.20 0.59 -0.86
CA PHE A 13 17.19 1.33 -0.10
C PHE A 13 16.48 2.43 -0.92
N ASN A 14 16.37 2.23 -2.23
CA ASN A 14 15.60 3.12 -3.09
C ASN A 14 14.17 3.30 -2.58
N VAL A 15 13.68 4.54 -2.62
CA VAL A 15 12.32 4.89 -2.22
C VAL A 15 11.31 4.50 -3.31
N THR A 16 11.74 4.43 -4.57
CA THR A 16 10.89 3.99 -5.68
C THR A 16 10.50 2.53 -5.49
N PRO A 17 9.21 2.19 -5.55
CA PRO A 17 8.76 0.82 -5.36
C PRO A 17 9.29 -0.11 -6.47
N ASP A 18 10.10 -1.07 -6.09
CA ASP A 18 10.54 -2.19 -6.94
C ASP A 18 10.03 -3.50 -6.32
N PRO A 19 9.23 -4.29 -7.03
CA PRO A 19 8.67 -5.54 -6.52
C PRO A 19 9.72 -6.53 -5.99
N ARG A 20 10.94 -6.53 -6.51
CA ARG A 20 12.03 -7.41 -6.08
C ARG A 20 12.45 -7.14 -4.63
N PHE A 21 12.38 -5.89 -4.20
CA PHE A 21 12.78 -5.42 -2.87
C PHE A 21 11.65 -5.48 -1.83
N VAL A 22 10.50 -6.04 -2.19
CA VAL A 22 9.39 -6.14 -1.25
C VAL A 22 9.67 -7.22 -0.21
N TYR A 23 9.78 -6.80 1.04
CA TYR A 23 9.83 -7.69 2.19
C TYR A 23 8.43 -7.87 2.75
N PHE A 24 7.95 -9.09 2.82
CA PHE A 24 6.69 -9.43 3.45
C PHE A 24 6.93 -9.89 4.89
N SER A 25 6.71 -9.01 5.85
CA SER A 25 6.64 -9.40 7.26
C SER A 25 5.47 -10.37 7.49
N GLN A 26 5.41 -10.99 8.66
CA GLN A 26 4.30 -11.87 9.00
C GLN A 26 2.95 -11.17 8.79
N GLN A 27 2.82 -9.93 9.26
CA GLN A 27 1.61 -9.14 9.11
C GLN A 27 1.25 -8.85 7.65
N HIS A 28 2.24 -8.57 6.80
CA HIS A 28 2.00 -8.36 5.36
C HIS A 28 1.48 -9.64 4.70
N ARG A 29 2.00 -10.81 5.07
CA ARG A 29 1.50 -12.10 4.57
C ARG A 29 0.07 -12.40 5.02
N GLU A 30 -0.25 -12.12 6.29
CA GLU A 30 -1.59 -12.26 6.84
C GLU A 30 -2.58 -11.30 6.17
N ALA A 31 -2.18 -10.03 6.02
CA ALA A 31 -2.98 -9.03 5.33
C ALA A 31 -3.27 -9.43 3.88
N LEU A 32 -2.25 -9.87 3.14
CA LEU A 32 -2.41 -10.32 1.75
C LEU A 32 -3.35 -11.52 1.65
N SER A 33 -3.21 -12.50 2.53
CA SER A 33 -4.09 -13.68 2.57
C SER A 33 -5.53 -13.28 2.89
N THR A 34 -5.73 -12.36 3.81
CA THR A 34 -7.05 -11.81 4.18
C THR A 34 -7.69 -11.06 3.02
N LEU A 35 -6.90 -10.29 2.26
CA LEU A 35 -7.36 -9.59 1.06
C LEU A 35 -7.77 -10.54 -0.05
N ILE A 36 -6.93 -11.55 -0.36
CA ILE A 36 -7.24 -12.58 -1.36
C ILE A 36 -8.54 -13.27 -0.99
N TYR A 37 -8.67 -13.73 0.25
CA TYR A 37 -9.90 -14.34 0.74
C TYR A 37 -11.12 -13.42 0.58
N GLY A 38 -10.98 -12.14 0.93
CA GLY A 38 -12.06 -11.17 0.82
C GLY A 38 -12.54 -10.96 -0.62
N VAL A 39 -11.59 -10.90 -1.56
CA VAL A 39 -11.87 -10.75 -2.98
C VAL A 39 -12.48 -12.03 -3.56
N GLU A 40 -11.89 -13.20 -3.33
CA GLU A 40 -12.38 -14.47 -3.83
C GLU A 40 -13.78 -14.81 -3.28
N SER A 41 -14.02 -14.49 -2.00
CA SER A 41 -15.32 -14.67 -1.34
C SER A 41 -16.34 -13.58 -1.63
N ARG A 42 -16.04 -12.64 -2.52
CA ARG A 42 -16.92 -11.53 -2.94
C ARG A 42 -17.54 -10.77 -1.75
N ARG A 43 -16.71 -10.41 -0.76
CA ARG A 43 -17.16 -9.79 0.49
C ARG A 43 -17.63 -8.33 0.36
N GLY A 44 -17.48 -7.72 -0.81
CA GLY A 44 -17.89 -6.35 -1.10
C GLY A 44 -16.89 -5.31 -0.60
N PHE A 45 -16.93 -4.94 0.68
CA PHE A 45 -16.03 -3.94 1.22
C PHE A 45 -14.91 -4.51 2.09
N ILE A 46 -13.71 -3.99 1.83
CA ILE A 46 -12.50 -4.28 2.62
C ILE A 46 -11.84 -2.95 3.00
N GLN A 47 -11.38 -2.82 4.23
CA GLN A 47 -10.62 -1.67 4.72
C GLN A 47 -9.21 -2.09 5.11
N ILE A 48 -8.22 -1.32 4.64
CA ILE A 48 -6.83 -1.43 5.08
C ILE A 48 -6.41 -0.09 5.64
N THR A 49 -5.94 -0.08 6.88
CA THR A 49 -5.37 1.13 7.50
C THR A 49 -3.94 0.87 7.96
N GLY A 50 -3.19 1.91 8.21
CA GLY A 50 -1.83 1.85 8.77
C GLY A 50 -1.14 3.19 8.59
N GLU A 51 -0.06 3.39 9.33
CA GLU A 51 0.74 4.62 9.28
C GLU A 51 1.33 4.87 7.89
N ILE A 52 1.74 6.12 7.63
CA ILE A 52 2.43 6.49 6.38
C ILE A 52 3.71 5.67 6.23
N GLY A 53 3.90 5.05 5.07
CA GLY A 53 5.14 4.31 4.79
C GLY A 53 5.18 2.87 5.30
N THR A 54 4.08 2.33 5.86
CA THR A 54 3.99 0.93 6.30
C THR A 54 3.84 -0.10 5.18
N GLY A 55 3.70 0.33 3.91
CA GLY A 55 3.62 -0.59 2.78
C GLY A 55 2.21 -0.91 2.28
N LYS A 56 1.17 -0.16 2.68
CA LYS A 56 -0.22 -0.37 2.23
C LYS A 56 -0.37 -0.44 0.72
N THR A 57 0.15 0.54 -0.01
CA THR A 57 0.12 0.57 -1.49
C THR A 57 0.89 -0.59 -2.11
N THR A 58 2.01 -0.99 -1.49
CA THR A 58 2.79 -2.17 -1.90
C THR A 58 1.98 -3.45 -1.75
N LEU A 59 1.24 -3.58 -0.63
CA LEU A 59 0.35 -4.71 -0.37
C LEU A 59 -0.75 -4.82 -1.44
N CYS A 60 -1.36 -3.69 -1.82
CA CYS A 60 -2.38 -3.65 -2.88
C CYS A 60 -1.81 -4.07 -4.24
N ARG A 61 -0.60 -3.63 -4.59
CA ARG A 61 0.08 -4.06 -5.82
C ARG A 61 0.37 -5.55 -5.82
N ALA A 62 0.81 -6.09 -4.68
CA ALA A 62 1.05 -7.52 -4.53
C ALA A 62 -0.24 -8.34 -4.66
N LEU A 63 -1.36 -7.85 -4.11
CA LEU A 63 -2.68 -8.45 -4.33
C LEU A 63 -3.02 -8.53 -5.82
N LEU A 64 -2.92 -7.41 -6.53
CA LEU A 64 -3.26 -7.36 -7.95
C LEU A 64 -2.35 -8.26 -8.79
N GLN A 65 -1.06 -8.27 -8.52
CA GLN A 65 -0.12 -9.17 -9.20
C GLN A 65 -0.46 -10.65 -8.98
N ARG A 66 -0.90 -11.01 -7.76
CA ARG A 66 -1.26 -12.39 -7.42
C ARG A 66 -2.57 -12.85 -8.04
N MET A 67 -3.45 -11.92 -8.37
CA MET A 67 -4.80 -12.17 -8.88
C MET A 67 -5.01 -11.74 -10.33
N SER A 68 -3.95 -11.36 -11.05
CA SER A 68 -4.01 -10.73 -12.39
C SER A 68 -4.85 -11.52 -13.41
N ASP A 69 -4.83 -12.85 -13.32
CA ASP A 69 -5.51 -13.73 -14.28
C ASP A 69 -7.01 -13.93 -13.99
N ARG A 70 -7.52 -13.35 -12.88
CA ARG A 70 -8.89 -13.60 -12.41
C ARG A 70 -9.65 -12.34 -12.03
N VAL A 71 -9.01 -11.18 -12.16
CA VAL A 71 -9.53 -9.94 -11.61
C VAL A 71 -9.30 -8.78 -12.58
N HIS A 72 -10.36 -8.05 -12.87
CA HIS A 72 -10.28 -6.70 -13.44
C HIS A 72 -10.17 -5.68 -12.30
N SER A 73 -9.24 -4.73 -12.40
CA SER A 73 -9.00 -3.77 -11.33
C SER A 73 -9.06 -2.34 -11.82
N ALA A 74 -9.63 -1.46 -10.99
CA ALA A 74 -9.54 -0.03 -11.12
C ALA A 74 -8.83 0.56 -9.89
N LEU A 75 -7.92 1.52 -10.11
CA LEU A 75 -7.02 2.09 -9.11
C LEU A 75 -7.21 3.62 -9.02
N VAL A 76 -7.69 4.09 -7.89
CA VAL A 76 -7.83 5.51 -7.59
C VAL A 76 -6.75 5.94 -6.61
N PHE A 77 -5.71 6.63 -7.11
CA PHE A 77 -4.58 7.09 -6.29
C PHE A 77 -4.75 8.50 -5.70
N ASN A 78 -5.61 9.32 -6.28
CA ASN A 78 -5.90 10.66 -5.77
C ASN A 78 -7.39 10.85 -5.61
N PRO A 79 -7.96 10.54 -4.44
CA PRO A 79 -9.41 10.54 -4.24
C PRO A 79 -10.00 11.92 -3.91
N LYS A 80 -9.22 13.01 -4.03
CA LYS A 80 -9.76 14.39 -3.93
C LYS A 80 -10.59 14.75 -5.16
N LEU A 81 -11.61 13.93 -5.42
CA LEU A 81 -12.50 14.05 -6.57
C LEU A 81 -13.93 14.31 -6.10
N SER A 82 -14.73 14.95 -6.93
CA SER A 82 -16.17 14.97 -6.76
C SER A 82 -16.76 13.56 -6.92
N GLU A 83 -18.00 13.36 -6.50
CA GLU A 83 -18.69 12.08 -6.62
C GLU A 83 -18.77 11.57 -8.06
N PHE A 84 -18.95 12.49 -9.02
CA PHE A 84 -19.04 12.12 -10.42
C PHE A 84 -17.68 11.85 -11.03
N GLU A 85 -16.66 12.67 -10.73
CA GLU A 85 -15.29 12.42 -11.18
C GLU A 85 -14.76 11.09 -10.64
N LEU A 86 -15.10 10.71 -9.41
CA LEU A 86 -14.74 9.40 -8.87
C LEU A 86 -15.36 8.26 -9.69
N LEU A 87 -16.64 8.34 -10.04
CA LEU A 87 -17.30 7.37 -10.90
C LEU A 87 -16.68 7.34 -12.30
N GLN A 88 -16.36 8.50 -12.87
CA GLN A 88 -15.69 8.58 -14.16
C GLN A 88 -14.32 7.90 -14.13
N THR A 89 -13.50 8.22 -13.13
CA THR A 89 -12.17 7.60 -12.95
C THR A 89 -12.27 6.08 -12.86
N ILE A 90 -13.21 5.55 -12.07
CA ILE A 90 -13.42 4.10 -11.94
C ILE A 90 -13.80 3.47 -13.29
N VAL A 91 -14.73 4.07 -14.02
CA VAL A 91 -15.21 3.58 -15.31
C VAL A 91 -14.09 3.62 -16.36
N GLU A 92 -13.33 4.71 -16.40
CA GLU A 92 -12.21 4.89 -17.32
C GLU A 92 -11.08 3.89 -17.04
N ASP A 93 -10.76 3.65 -15.77
CA ASP A 93 -9.69 2.74 -15.39
C ASP A 93 -10.03 1.27 -15.65
N PHE A 94 -11.32 0.90 -15.64
CA PHE A 94 -11.79 -0.38 -16.16
C PHE A 94 -11.77 -0.46 -17.70
N GLY A 95 -11.41 0.60 -18.39
CA GLY A 95 -11.42 0.65 -19.86
C GLY A 95 -12.82 0.72 -20.49
N ILE A 96 -13.84 1.07 -19.71
CA ILE A 96 -15.23 1.11 -20.14
C ILE A 96 -15.49 2.41 -20.90
N LYS A 97 -16.12 2.31 -22.07
CA LYS A 97 -16.62 3.47 -22.82
C LYS A 97 -18.09 3.72 -22.49
N PRO A 98 -18.44 4.81 -21.76
CA PRO A 98 -19.83 5.10 -21.42
C PRO A 98 -20.66 5.40 -22.66
N SER A 99 -21.94 5.05 -22.64
CA SER A 99 -22.89 5.28 -23.75
C SER A 99 -23.25 6.76 -23.93
N GLY A 100 -22.92 7.61 -22.96
CA GLY A 100 -23.19 9.05 -22.96
C GLY A 100 -22.37 9.78 -21.89
N LYS A 101 -22.71 11.06 -21.63
CA LYS A 101 -21.96 11.92 -20.71
C LYS A 101 -22.63 12.14 -19.35
N LYS A 102 -23.82 11.60 -19.14
CA LYS A 102 -24.56 11.76 -17.89
C LYS A 102 -24.11 10.73 -16.86
N ARG A 103 -24.22 11.05 -15.57
CA ARG A 103 -23.92 10.14 -14.46
C ARG A 103 -24.59 8.76 -14.62
N LYS A 104 -25.84 8.75 -15.10
CA LYS A 104 -26.58 7.52 -15.38
C LYS A 104 -25.87 6.64 -16.42
N ASP A 105 -25.34 7.25 -17.48
CA ASP A 105 -24.70 6.51 -18.58
C ASP A 105 -23.43 5.79 -18.10
N TYR A 106 -22.67 6.42 -17.19
CA TYR A 106 -21.50 5.81 -16.55
C TYR A 106 -21.91 4.66 -15.64
N PHE A 107 -22.94 4.86 -14.81
CA PHE A 107 -23.43 3.83 -13.88
C PHE A 107 -23.96 2.60 -14.63
N ASP A 108 -24.79 2.83 -15.66
CA ASP A 108 -25.38 1.76 -16.47
C ASP A 108 -24.30 0.99 -17.25
N SER A 109 -23.28 1.69 -17.77
CA SER A 109 -22.14 1.06 -18.46
C SER A 109 -21.28 0.24 -17.51
N LEU A 110 -21.03 0.75 -16.30
CA LEU A 110 -20.32 -0.01 -15.26
C LEU A 110 -21.11 -1.27 -14.87
N ASN A 111 -22.40 -1.14 -14.62
CA ASN A 111 -23.24 -2.29 -14.24
C ASN A 111 -23.24 -3.37 -15.31
N ARG A 112 -23.35 -3.00 -16.58
CA ARG A 112 -23.29 -3.95 -17.71
C ARG A 112 -21.96 -4.66 -17.75
N PHE A 113 -20.85 -3.93 -17.67
CA PHE A 113 -19.51 -4.50 -17.63
C PHE A 113 -19.36 -5.50 -16.50
N LEU A 114 -19.80 -5.14 -15.29
CA LEU A 114 -19.66 -6.01 -14.12
C LEU A 114 -20.47 -7.31 -14.25
N LEU A 115 -21.64 -7.25 -14.90
CA LEU A 115 -22.44 -8.46 -15.21
C LEU A 115 -21.74 -9.34 -16.24
N GLU A 116 -21.20 -8.76 -17.31
CA GLU A 116 -20.41 -9.48 -18.32
C GLU A 116 -19.20 -10.17 -17.68
N GLN A 117 -18.47 -9.44 -16.82
CA GLN A 117 -17.31 -10.02 -16.11
C GLN A 117 -17.70 -11.17 -15.18
N LEU A 118 -18.86 -11.06 -14.51
CA LEU A 118 -19.36 -12.15 -13.67
C LEU A 118 -19.69 -13.41 -14.49
N GLU A 119 -20.32 -13.25 -15.65
CA GLU A 119 -20.66 -14.38 -16.56
C GLU A 119 -19.41 -15.07 -17.10
N GLU A 120 -18.33 -14.32 -17.34
CA GLU A 120 -17.01 -14.83 -17.74
C GLU A 120 -16.19 -15.43 -16.58
N GLY A 121 -16.70 -15.33 -15.35
CA GLY A 121 -16.04 -15.88 -14.16
C GLY A 121 -14.98 -14.97 -13.53
N TYR A 122 -14.86 -13.72 -14.00
CA TYR A 122 -13.93 -12.75 -13.42
C TYR A 122 -14.52 -12.02 -12.21
N ASN A 123 -13.62 -11.47 -11.41
CA ASN A 123 -13.94 -10.56 -10.31
C ASN A 123 -13.58 -9.12 -10.71
N ALA A 124 -14.29 -8.14 -10.20
CA ALA A 124 -13.97 -6.73 -10.39
C ALA A 124 -13.63 -6.09 -9.04
N ILE A 125 -12.51 -5.36 -8.99
CA ILE A 125 -12.01 -4.71 -7.78
C ILE A 125 -11.79 -3.21 -8.05
N VAL A 126 -12.23 -2.38 -7.13
CA VAL A 126 -11.80 -0.96 -7.06
C VAL A 126 -10.92 -0.80 -5.82
N ILE A 127 -9.71 -0.33 -6.00
CA ILE A 127 -8.82 0.05 -4.90
C ILE A 127 -8.76 1.58 -4.85
N ILE A 128 -9.08 2.14 -3.71
CA ILE A 128 -9.00 3.58 -3.45
C ILE A 128 -7.92 3.80 -2.41
N ASP A 129 -6.77 4.31 -2.85
CA ASP A 129 -5.67 4.68 -1.95
C ASP A 129 -5.89 6.08 -1.38
N GLU A 130 -5.29 6.36 -0.22
CA GLU A 130 -5.48 7.61 0.54
C GLU A 130 -6.97 7.93 0.81
N ALA A 131 -7.78 6.90 1.06
CA ALA A 131 -9.23 7.01 1.18
C ALA A 131 -9.71 7.93 2.33
N GLN A 132 -8.86 8.28 3.30
CA GLN A 132 -9.15 9.32 4.31
C GLN A 132 -9.34 10.72 3.71
N LEU A 133 -8.91 10.94 2.46
CA LEU A 133 -9.08 12.19 1.74
C LEU A 133 -10.44 12.31 1.01
N LEU A 134 -11.23 11.23 0.97
CA LEU A 134 -12.55 11.22 0.37
C LEU A 134 -13.52 12.14 1.14
N SER A 135 -14.32 12.89 0.40
CA SER A 135 -15.44 13.60 1.01
C SER A 135 -16.55 12.62 1.45
N PRO A 136 -17.38 12.99 2.45
CA PRO A 136 -18.52 12.17 2.84
C PRO A 136 -19.47 11.84 1.67
N LYS A 137 -19.62 12.76 0.74
CA LYS A 137 -20.43 12.57 -0.47
C LYS A 137 -19.81 11.52 -1.41
N ALA A 138 -18.48 11.56 -1.58
CA ALA A 138 -17.77 10.55 -2.37
C ALA A 138 -17.87 9.15 -1.73
N LEU A 139 -17.77 9.06 -0.39
CA LEU A 139 -18.00 7.81 0.35
C LEU A 139 -19.43 7.29 0.19
N GLU A 140 -20.42 8.19 0.16
CA GLU A 140 -21.80 7.78 -0.12
C GLU A 140 -21.97 7.28 -1.56
N GLN A 141 -21.28 7.88 -2.54
CA GLN A 141 -21.22 7.34 -3.90
C GLN A 141 -20.64 5.95 -3.95
N ILE A 142 -19.55 5.72 -3.22
CA ILE A 142 -18.91 4.38 -3.10
C ILE A 142 -19.90 3.38 -2.48
N ARG A 143 -20.65 3.79 -1.45
CA ARG A 143 -21.71 2.97 -0.86
C ARG A 143 -22.78 2.60 -1.88
N LEU A 144 -23.17 3.52 -2.76
CA LEU A 144 -24.14 3.24 -3.82
C LEU A 144 -23.59 2.26 -4.86
N LEU A 145 -22.30 2.34 -5.21
CA LEU A 145 -21.66 1.38 -6.11
C LEU A 145 -21.69 -0.05 -5.54
N SER A 146 -21.65 -0.21 -4.24
CA SER A 146 -21.75 -1.54 -3.60
C SER A 146 -23.14 -2.17 -3.67
N ASN A 147 -24.16 -1.44 -4.15
CA ASN A 147 -25.47 -1.99 -4.45
C ASN A 147 -25.51 -2.71 -5.80
N LEU A 148 -24.41 -2.66 -6.57
CA LEU A 148 -24.26 -3.47 -7.78
C LEU A 148 -24.05 -4.93 -7.37
N GLU A 149 -25.15 -5.68 -7.38
CA GLU A 149 -25.21 -7.07 -6.94
C GLU A 149 -26.27 -7.84 -7.72
N THR A 150 -26.11 -9.15 -7.81
CA THR A 150 -27.17 -10.07 -8.19
C THR A 150 -27.94 -10.51 -6.96
N SER A 151 -28.87 -11.43 -7.11
CA SER A 151 -29.59 -12.04 -5.98
C SER A 151 -28.68 -12.81 -5.02
N THR A 152 -27.46 -13.17 -5.44
CA THR A 152 -26.56 -14.08 -4.69
C THR A 152 -25.16 -13.54 -4.49
N GLN A 153 -24.69 -12.54 -5.28
CA GLN A 153 -23.29 -12.12 -5.27
C GLN A 153 -23.11 -10.62 -5.48
N LYS A 154 -22.09 -10.06 -4.83
CA LYS A 154 -21.59 -8.72 -5.10
C LYS A 154 -20.82 -8.70 -6.41
N LEU A 155 -21.16 -7.77 -7.30
CA LEU A 155 -20.49 -7.60 -8.59
C LEU A 155 -19.14 -6.88 -8.45
N LEU A 156 -19.01 -5.99 -7.47
CA LEU A 156 -17.83 -5.13 -7.27
C LEU A 156 -17.27 -5.29 -5.86
N GLN A 157 -15.95 -5.48 -5.77
CA GLN A 157 -15.22 -5.46 -4.52
C GLN A 157 -14.54 -4.10 -4.37
N ILE A 158 -14.66 -3.47 -3.21
CA ILE A 158 -14.11 -2.13 -2.96
C ILE A 158 -13.14 -2.21 -1.80
N ILE A 159 -11.88 -1.88 -2.06
CA ILE A 159 -10.82 -1.85 -1.06
C ILE A 159 -10.49 -0.40 -0.75
N LEU A 160 -10.82 0.04 0.47
CA LEU A 160 -10.48 1.35 0.98
C LEU A 160 -9.15 1.27 1.72
N VAL A 161 -8.14 1.95 1.21
CA VAL A 161 -6.79 1.98 1.77
C VAL A 161 -6.52 3.38 2.29
N GLY A 162 -6.04 3.51 3.52
CA GLY A 162 -5.79 4.82 4.09
C GLY A 162 -4.99 4.82 5.37
N GLN A 163 -4.79 6.01 5.89
CA GLN A 163 -4.16 6.27 7.17
C GLN A 163 -5.15 5.96 8.31
N PRO A 164 -4.73 5.94 9.59
CA PRO A 164 -5.63 5.67 10.72
C PRO A 164 -6.87 6.57 10.75
N GLU A 165 -6.77 7.81 10.25
CA GLU A 165 -7.86 8.78 10.15
C GLU A 165 -9.04 8.27 9.29
N LEU A 166 -8.79 7.32 8.39
CA LEU A 166 -9.86 6.65 7.64
C LEU A 166 -10.84 5.93 8.57
N LYS A 167 -10.34 5.35 9.67
CA LYS A 167 -11.18 4.69 10.67
C LYS A 167 -12.10 5.70 11.35
N ASP A 168 -11.57 6.87 11.70
CA ASP A 168 -12.34 7.93 12.36
C ASP A 168 -13.38 8.52 11.41
N LEU A 169 -13.00 8.73 10.14
CA LEU A 169 -13.89 9.19 9.09
C LEU A 169 -15.07 8.23 8.90
N LEU A 170 -14.82 6.93 8.81
CA LEU A 170 -15.85 5.91 8.61
C LEU A 170 -16.75 5.71 9.84
N ASN A 171 -16.28 6.04 11.05
CA ASN A 171 -17.06 5.98 12.29
C ASN A 171 -18.05 7.15 12.47
N ARG A 172 -18.09 8.12 11.55
CA ARG A 172 -19.03 9.23 11.59
C ARG A 172 -20.47 8.72 11.49
N LYS A 173 -21.38 9.42 12.16
CA LYS A 173 -22.81 9.07 12.21
C LYS A 173 -23.48 9.03 10.83
N ASP A 174 -23.05 9.92 9.91
CA ASP A 174 -23.56 9.98 8.53
C ASP A 174 -23.04 8.85 7.63
N LEU A 175 -22.04 8.09 8.05
CA LEU A 175 -21.42 6.99 7.30
C LEU A 175 -21.67 5.60 7.92
N VAL A 176 -22.50 5.48 8.94
CA VAL A 176 -22.81 4.22 9.63
C VAL A 176 -23.21 3.10 8.66
N GLN A 177 -24.01 3.41 7.63
CA GLN A 177 -24.44 2.41 6.65
C GLN A 177 -23.28 1.87 5.80
N LEU A 178 -22.30 2.70 5.46
CA LEU A 178 -21.08 2.27 4.78
C LEU A 178 -20.21 1.42 5.73
N TYR A 179 -20.02 1.92 6.97
CA TYR A 179 -19.22 1.23 7.97
C TYR A 179 -19.72 -0.20 8.25
N GLN A 180 -21.04 -0.40 8.32
CA GLN A 180 -21.64 -1.72 8.52
C GLN A 180 -21.43 -2.69 7.35
N ARG A 181 -21.17 -2.19 6.16
CA ARG A 181 -20.88 -3.00 4.97
C ARG A 181 -19.43 -3.46 4.86
N ILE A 182 -18.53 -2.84 5.62
CA ILE A 182 -17.12 -3.24 5.65
C ILE A 182 -16.98 -4.50 6.49
N THR A 183 -16.86 -5.63 5.82
CA THR A 183 -16.82 -6.95 6.45
C THR A 183 -15.41 -7.37 6.88
N ILE A 184 -14.39 -6.85 6.20
CA ILE A 184 -12.98 -7.14 6.46
C ILE A 184 -12.27 -5.83 6.78
N ARG A 185 -11.59 -5.79 7.92
CA ARG A 185 -10.79 -4.66 8.37
C ARG A 185 -9.43 -5.17 8.80
N TYR A 186 -8.40 -4.60 8.23
CA TYR A 186 -7.04 -4.91 8.59
C TYR A 186 -6.26 -3.63 8.90
N HIS A 187 -5.49 -3.66 9.96
CA HIS A 187 -4.60 -2.56 10.33
C HIS A 187 -3.15 -3.03 10.23
N LEU A 188 -2.42 -2.45 9.29
CA LEU A 188 -1.02 -2.75 9.07
C LEU A 188 -0.18 -1.94 10.04
N THR A 189 0.53 -2.61 10.94
CA THR A 189 1.40 -1.97 11.91
C THR A 189 2.81 -1.78 11.35
N VAL A 190 3.64 -1.07 12.09
CA VAL A 190 5.07 -0.90 11.82
C VAL A 190 5.83 -2.20 12.07
N LEU A 191 7.06 -2.32 11.55
CA LEU A 191 7.90 -3.48 11.74
C LEU A 191 8.44 -3.53 13.17
N SER A 192 8.48 -4.75 13.74
CA SER A 192 9.18 -5.00 15.00
C SER A 192 10.70 -4.82 14.81
N ARG A 193 11.43 -4.81 15.92
CA ARG A 193 12.89 -4.71 15.87
C ARG A 193 13.51 -5.86 15.06
N GLU A 194 13.02 -7.08 15.26
CA GLU A 194 13.47 -8.28 14.55
C GLU A 194 13.15 -8.20 13.06
N GLU A 195 11.94 -7.73 12.73
CA GLU A 195 11.53 -7.53 11.35
C GLU A 195 12.30 -6.40 10.66
N VAL A 196 12.79 -5.40 11.38
CA VAL A 196 13.70 -4.36 10.83
C VAL A 196 15.04 -4.97 10.41
N ASP A 197 15.60 -5.86 11.21
CA ASP A 197 16.84 -6.58 10.85
C ASP A 197 16.63 -7.43 9.58
N GLU A 198 15.58 -8.24 9.57
CA GLU A 198 15.23 -9.07 8.41
C GLU A 198 14.96 -8.22 7.16
N TYR A 199 14.28 -7.09 7.31
CA TYR A 199 14.00 -6.13 6.25
C TYR A 199 15.29 -5.57 5.63
N ILE A 200 16.22 -5.11 6.45
CA ILE A 200 17.50 -4.54 5.99
C ILE A 200 18.32 -5.63 5.27
N ARG A 201 18.42 -6.82 5.86
CA ARG A 201 19.14 -7.96 5.27
C ARG A 201 18.54 -8.38 3.93
N HIS A 202 17.21 -8.51 3.86
CA HIS A 202 16.51 -8.85 2.62
C HIS A 202 16.85 -7.87 1.50
N ARG A 203 16.78 -6.57 1.76
CA ARG A 203 17.08 -5.56 0.74
C ARG A 203 18.54 -5.57 0.30
N LEU A 204 19.47 -5.76 1.23
CA LEU A 204 20.89 -5.91 0.92
C LEU A 204 21.15 -7.16 0.06
N GLN A 205 20.53 -8.29 0.38
CA GLN A 205 20.65 -9.53 -0.39
C GLN A 205 20.11 -9.37 -1.82
N VAL A 206 18.94 -8.74 -1.99
CA VAL A 206 18.37 -8.45 -3.32
C VAL A 206 19.31 -7.56 -4.14
N ALA A 207 19.96 -6.58 -3.49
CA ALA A 207 20.96 -5.73 -4.12
C ALA A 207 22.31 -6.45 -4.40
N GLY A 208 22.43 -7.74 -4.05
CA GLY A 208 23.63 -8.54 -4.28
C GLY A 208 24.65 -8.51 -3.15
N GLY A 209 24.31 -7.92 -2.00
CA GLY A 209 25.16 -7.93 -0.80
C GLY A 209 25.27 -9.34 -0.20
N GLN A 210 26.49 -9.73 0.18
CA GLN A 210 26.76 -11.04 0.79
C GLN A 210 27.08 -10.96 2.28
N ASN A 211 27.28 -9.75 2.81
CA ASN A 211 27.73 -9.52 4.18
C ASN A 211 26.70 -8.69 4.96
N ASP A 212 26.74 -8.85 6.28
CA ASP A 212 26.05 -7.96 7.21
C ASP A 212 26.89 -6.68 7.38
N PHE A 213 26.37 -5.58 6.84
CA PHE A 213 27.06 -4.29 6.93
C PHE A 213 26.69 -3.49 8.19
N PHE A 214 25.56 -3.80 8.81
CA PHE A 214 25.06 -3.11 10.00
C PHE A 214 25.35 -3.91 11.26
N THR A 215 25.87 -3.22 12.31
CA THR A 215 25.97 -3.86 13.63
C THR A 215 24.56 -4.02 14.24
N PRO A 216 24.38 -4.96 15.20
CA PRO A 216 23.11 -5.11 15.92
C PRO A 216 22.65 -3.79 16.58
N GLU A 217 23.58 -3.02 17.15
CA GLU A 217 23.32 -1.73 17.80
C GLU A 217 22.90 -0.66 16.77
N ALA A 218 23.46 -0.69 15.56
CA ALA A 218 23.03 0.18 14.46
C ALA A 218 21.60 -0.12 14.04
N ILE A 219 21.22 -1.41 13.97
CA ILE A 219 19.84 -1.82 13.67
C ILE A 219 18.89 -1.40 14.78
N ASP A 220 19.28 -1.56 16.06
CA ASP A 220 18.53 -1.07 17.21
C ASP A 220 18.28 0.44 17.11
N ARG A 221 19.30 1.18 16.71
CA ARG A 221 19.22 2.63 16.56
C ARG A 221 18.32 3.03 15.41
N ILE A 222 18.41 2.35 14.26
CA ILE A 222 17.50 2.56 13.12
C ILE A 222 16.05 2.28 13.54
N HIS A 223 15.78 1.19 14.27
CA HIS A 223 14.44 0.89 14.76
C HIS A 223 13.92 1.98 15.70
N GLN A 224 14.73 2.44 16.66
CA GLN A 224 14.34 3.52 17.58
C GLN A 224 13.96 4.82 16.85
N ILE A 225 14.75 5.24 15.85
CA ILE A 225 14.54 6.49 15.13
C ILE A 225 13.37 6.35 14.14
N SER A 226 13.29 5.24 13.41
CA SER A 226 12.26 5.02 12.39
C SER A 226 10.90 4.63 12.97
N GLY A 227 10.86 4.20 14.26
CA GLY A 227 9.67 3.58 14.85
C GLY A 227 9.21 2.34 14.09
N GLY A 228 10.10 1.66 13.36
CA GLY A 228 9.77 0.50 12.53
C GLY A 228 9.06 0.83 11.21
N VAL A 229 9.02 2.09 10.80
CA VAL A 229 8.38 2.52 9.54
C VAL A 229 9.31 2.24 8.34
N PRO A 230 8.96 1.35 7.39
CA PRO A 230 9.81 0.93 6.27
C PRO A 230 10.41 2.09 5.46
N ARG A 231 9.61 3.14 5.21
CA ARG A 231 10.08 4.31 4.47
C ARG A 231 11.21 5.04 5.19
N LEU A 232 11.12 5.20 6.51
CA LEU A 232 12.15 5.86 7.32
C LEU A 232 13.36 4.95 7.49
N ILE A 233 13.17 3.63 7.61
CA ILE A 233 14.27 2.66 7.63
C ILE A 233 15.09 2.79 6.35
N ASN A 234 14.45 2.85 5.17
CA ASN A 234 15.16 3.04 3.90
C ASN A 234 16.02 4.31 3.89
N VAL A 235 15.44 5.42 4.29
CA VAL A 235 16.15 6.71 4.29
C VAL A 235 17.34 6.67 5.24
N LEU A 236 17.18 6.13 6.45
CA LEU A 236 18.26 6.01 7.43
C LEU A 236 19.35 5.05 6.96
N ALA A 237 18.96 3.88 6.46
CA ALA A 237 19.91 2.86 6.01
C ALA A 237 20.73 3.32 4.79
N ASP A 238 20.07 3.99 3.81
CA ASP A 238 20.76 4.54 2.64
C ASP A 238 21.81 5.59 3.04
N ARG A 239 21.42 6.53 3.90
CA ARG A 239 22.34 7.57 4.39
C ARG A 239 23.44 7.03 5.27
N SER A 240 23.17 5.98 6.05
CA SER A 240 24.18 5.31 6.86
C SER A 240 25.23 4.59 5.99
N LEU A 241 24.81 3.96 4.87
CA LEU A 241 25.73 3.43 3.86
C LEU A 241 26.61 4.51 3.24
N MET A 242 26.02 5.67 2.94
CA MET A 242 26.76 6.82 2.43
C MET A 242 27.76 7.37 3.45
N ALA A 243 27.36 7.49 4.74
CA ALA A 243 28.26 7.91 5.82
C ALA A 243 29.44 6.94 5.98
N ALA A 244 29.18 5.64 5.99
CA ALA A 244 30.21 4.60 6.07
C ALA A 244 31.18 4.65 4.88
N PHE A 245 30.65 4.87 3.67
CA PHE A 245 31.47 5.06 2.47
C PHE A 245 32.42 6.25 2.60
N THR A 246 31.96 7.40 3.09
CA THR A 246 32.81 8.60 3.27
C THR A 246 33.88 8.39 4.31
N GLN A 247 33.65 7.53 5.31
CA GLN A 247 34.60 7.17 6.36
C GLN A 247 35.46 5.95 5.99
N SER A 248 35.31 5.40 4.78
CA SER A 248 36.01 4.20 4.33
C SER A 248 35.79 2.99 5.24
N SER A 249 34.66 2.94 5.96
CA SER A 249 34.26 1.81 6.82
C SER A 249 33.29 0.89 6.12
N ARG A 250 33.52 -0.42 6.22
CA ARG A 250 32.57 -1.44 5.71
C ARG A 250 31.55 -1.89 6.74
N LEU A 251 31.69 -1.44 7.97
CA LEU A 251 30.78 -1.75 9.06
C LEU A 251 30.09 -0.46 9.52
N ILE A 252 28.77 -0.50 9.61
CA ILE A 252 27.92 0.62 10.00
C ILE A 252 27.58 0.47 11.48
N ASP A 253 28.01 1.42 12.29
CA ASP A 253 27.74 1.51 13.72
C ASP A 253 26.66 2.55 14.05
N THR A 254 26.37 2.71 15.32
CA THR A 254 25.37 3.68 15.82
C THR A 254 25.75 5.12 15.50
N GLY A 255 27.06 5.47 15.52
CA GLY A 255 27.54 6.82 15.22
C GLY A 255 27.22 7.25 13.79
N MET A 256 27.32 6.30 12.84
CA MET A 256 26.97 6.54 11.44
C MET A 256 25.44 6.71 11.24
N VAL A 257 24.64 5.96 11.99
CA VAL A 257 23.17 6.13 11.99
C VAL A 257 22.78 7.49 12.59
N ASP A 258 23.40 7.91 13.68
CA ASP A 258 23.14 9.20 14.30
C ASP A 258 23.59 10.36 13.39
N TYR A 259 24.71 10.22 12.69
CA TYR A 259 25.14 11.17 11.67
C TYR A 259 24.11 11.28 10.53
N ALA A 260 23.66 10.13 10.02
CA ALA A 260 22.63 10.08 8.98
C ALA A 260 21.32 10.74 9.43
N TYR A 261 20.93 10.55 10.68
CA TYR A 261 19.75 11.18 11.25
C TYR A 261 19.90 12.69 11.45
N GLY A 262 21.05 13.15 11.95
CA GLY A 262 21.35 14.58 12.10
C GLY A 262 21.31 15.32 10.76
N ASP A 263 21.84 14.70 9.69
CA ASP A 263 21.78 15.26 8.34
C ASP A 263 20.32 15.38 7.81
N LEU A 264 19.45 14.42 8.16
CA LEU A 264 18.01 14.47 7.84
C LEU A 264 17.30 15.63 8.54
N GLN A 265 17.69 15.95 9.76
CA GLN A 265 17.11 17.06 10.55
C GLN A 265 17.64 18.43 10.13
N GLY A 266 18.62 18.49 9.22
CA GLY A 266 19.30 19.75 8.86
C GLY A 266 20.22 20.27 9.95
N VAL A 267 20.48 19.48 10.98
CA VAL A 267 21.42 19.78 12.05
C VAL A 267 22.75 19.16 11.63
N ARG A 268 23.57 19.93 10.89
CA ARG A 268 24.98 19.55 10.68
C ARG A 268 25.72 19.76 12.01
N ALA A 269 26.23 18.67 12.56
CA ALA A 269 27.18 18.71 13.65
C ALA A 269 28.54 19.30 13.18
#